data_aa32e5d5904a5c468bd0f22101a2eb7b
#
_entry.id   aa32e5d5904a5c468bd0f22101a2eb7b
#
_cell.length_a   1.000
_cell.length_b   1.000
_cell.length_c   1.000
_cell.angle_alpha   90.00
_cell.angle_beta   90.00
_cell.angle_gamma   90.00
#
_symmetry.space_group_name_H-M   'P 1'
#
loop_
_entity.id
_entity.type
_entity.pdbx_description
1 polymer ?
#
loop_
_entity_poly.entity_id
_entity_poly.type
_entity_poly.pdbx_seq_one_letter_code
_entity_poly.pdbx_strand_id
1 'polypeptide(L)'
;AVFYAAGSVQQFARPFIKRGIAVHSAWAANAVPVAEVAYAEILLANKGFFQAQRIFRSQGKPAASAYYSKFPGNYSVSVGILGVGMIGSLVAKKLRANDITVRVYDPYASDEKLKELGAVRAQLPELFESCQTISCHLANNEATRGMLNYALFSRMLPTATFINTGRGAQVVEADLVRALTEYPDRTAVMDVTFPEPPEEGHPFYTLPNVYLTPHLAGSFGNEVARMGAYMCDECEKTLHGEQTLYRVTEKMLETMA
;
A
#
# COMPACT_ATOMS: atom_id res chain seq x y z
N ALA A 1 1.20 11.34 29.09
CA ALA A 1 1.37 10.75 27.77
C ALA A 1 0.10 10.00 27.34
N VAL A 2 -0.06 9.79 26.03
CA VAL A 2 -1.08 8.92 25.45
C VAL A 2 -0.34 7.78 24.75
N PHE A 3 -0.75 6.54 25.04
CA PHE A 3 -0.24 5.32 24.39
C PHE A 3 -1.37 4.69 23.58
N TYR A 4 -1.32 4.87 22.27
CA TYR A 4 -2.40 4.47 21.36
C TYR A 4 -2.03 3.17 20.64
N ALA A 5 -2.68 2.08 21.03
CA ALA A 5 -2.45 0.75 20.49
C ALA A 5 -3.11 0.54 19.11
N ALA A 6 -2.94 1.50 18.20
CA ALA A 6 -3.34 1.42 16.81
C ALA A 6 -2.41 2.26 15.93
N GLY A 7 -2.64 2.29 14.62
CA GLY A 7 -1.74 2.93 13.66
C GLY A 7 -1.87 4.46 13.61
N SER A 8 -2.87 4.96 12.85
CA SER A 8 -2.98 6.41 12.57
C SER A 8 -3.49 7.22 13.75
N VAL A 9 -2.83 8.35 13.99
CA VAL A 9 -3.20 9.33 15.05
C VAL A 9 -3.55 10.70 14.47
N GLN A 10 -3.67 10.82 13.15
CA GLN A 10 -3.91 12.07 12.43
C GLN A 10 -5.13 12.84 12.95
N GLN A 11 -6.17 12.13 13.34
CA GLN A 11 -7.44 12.73 13.74
C GLN A 11 -7.40 13.44 15.11
N PHE A 12 -6.50 13.02 16.01
CA PHE A 12 -6.54 13.51 17.39
C PHE A 12 -5.19 13.96 17.98
N ALA A 13 -4.04 13.59 17.42
CA ALA A 13 -2.74 13.81 18.06
C ALA A 13 -2.35 15.30 18.20
N ARG A 14 -2.66 16.14 17.21
CA ARG A 14 -2.25 17.56 17.18
C ARG A 14 -2.64 18.36 18.43
N PRO A 15 -3.88 18.31 18.96
CA PRO A 15 -4.26 19.01 20.17
C PRO A 15 -3.47 18.58 21.41
N PHE A 16 -3.10 17.31 21.52
CA PHE A 16 -2.29 16.77 22.61
C PHE A 16 -0.85 17.28 22.53
N ILE A 17 -0.24 17.12 21.36
CA ILE A 17 1.15 17.54 21.12
C ILE A 17 1.32 19.05 21.36
N LYS A 18 0.38 19.89 20.89
CA LYS A 18 0.37 21.34 21.13
C LYS A 18 0.29 21.72 22.60
N ARG A 19 -0.25 20.85 23.46
CA ARG A 19 -0.29 21.02 24.93
C ARG A 19 0.90 20.38 25.65
N GLY A 20 1.92 19.93 24.93
CA GLY A 20 3.08 19.27 25.50
C GLY A 20 2.83 17.83 25.98
N ILE A 21 1.67 17.24 25.63
CA ILE A 21 1.36 15.85 25.97
C ILE A 21 1.96 14.93 24.91
N ALA A 22 2.85 14.04 25.34
CA ALA A 22 3.45 13.06 24.44
C ALA A 22 2.38 12.07 23.93
N VAL A 23 2.41 11.80 22.64
CA VAL A 23 1.58 10.78 21.98
C VAL A 23 2.47 9.70 21.40
N HIS A 24 2.25 8.48 21.80
CA HIS A 24 2.89 7.27 21.26
C HIS A 24 1.85 6.47 20.50
N SER A 25 2.24 5.88 19.38
CA SER A 25 1.33 5.09 18.54
C SER A 25 2.02 3.83 18.05
N ALA A 26 1.27 2.74 17.97
CA ALA A 26 1.73 1.44 17.50
C ALA A 26 1.84 1.35 15.96
N TRP A 27 2.04 2.48 15.27
CA TRP A 27 2.11 2.56 13.81
C TRP A 27 3.14 1.59 13.21
N ALA A 28 4.27 1.38 13.87
CA ALA A 28 5.30 0.47 13.39
C ALA A 28 4.89 -1.01 13.51
N ALA A 29 4.16 -1.37 14.58
CA ALA A 29 3.59 -2.71 14.73
C ALA A 29 2.51 -2.97 13.68
N ASN A 30 1.64 -1.99 13.43
CA ASN A 30 0.57 -2.08 12.42
C ASN A 30 1.13 -2.13 10.98
N ALA A 31 2.29 -1.55 10.72
CA ALA A 31 2.91 -1.59 9.40
C ALA A 31 3.35 -3.00 8.96
N VAL A 32 3.59 -3.90 9.90
CA VAL A 32 4.06 -5.27 9.61
C VAL A 32 3.03 -6.06 8.81
N PRO A 33 1.78 -6.27 9.29
CA PRO A 33 0.79 -7.02 8.52
C PRO A 33 0.42 -6.33 7.19
N VAL A 34 0.33 -4.99 7.16
CA VAL A 34 0.09 -4.27 5.90
C VAL A 34 1.16 -4.59 4.86
N ALA A 35 2.44 -4.60 5.27
CA ALA A 35 3.53 -4.96 4.37
C ALA A 35 3.51 -6.45 3.97
N GLU A 36 2.99 -7.33 4.81
CA GLU A 36 2.85 -8.76 4.52
C GLU A 36 1.74 -9.01 3.50
N VAL A 37 0.59 -8.36 3.66
CA VAL A 37 -0.52 -8.41 2.71
C VAL A 37 -0.08 -7.84 1.36
N ALA A 38 0.46 -6.63 1.31
CA ALA A 38 0.92 -6.01 0.07
C ALA A 38 1.99 -6.84 -0.66
N TYR A 39 2.94 -7.42 0.07
CA TYR A 39 3.93 -8.33 -0.50
C TYR A 39 3.30 -9.58 -1.13
N ALA A 40 2.36 -10.22 -0.43
CA ALA A 40 1.65 -11.39 -0.94
C ALA A 40 0.84 -11.06 -2.19
N GLU A 41 0.11 -9.92 -2.17
CA GLU A 41 -0.67 -9.44 -3.31
C GLU A 41 0.22 -9.15 -4.53
N ILE A 42 1.41 -8.55 -4.35
CA ILE A 42 2.38 -8.30 -5.43
C ILE A 42 2.79 -9.62 -6.09
N LEU A 43 3.17 -10.63 -5.31
CA LEU A 43 3.58 -11.94 -5.86
C LEU A 43 2.45 -12.64 -6.62
N LEU A 44 1.22 -12.55 -6.11
CA LEU A 44 0.03 -13.09 -6.76
C LEU A 44 -0.32 -12.30 -8.03
N ALA A 45 -0.22 -10.96 -7.99
CA ALA A 45 -0.50 -10.08 -9.11
C ALA A 45 0.43 -10.35 -10.30
N ASN A 46 1.73 -10.49 -10.07
CA ASN A 46 2.70 -10.83 -11.10
C ASN A 46 2.44 -12.19 -11.78
N LYS A 47 1.64 -13.04 -11.16
CA LYS A 47 1.17 -14.34 -11.72
C LYS A 47 -0.19 -14.25 -12.41
N GLY A 48 -0.84 -13.08 -12.40
CA GLY A 48 -2.21 -12.92 -12.91
C GLY A 48 -3.28 -13.65 -12.10
N PHE A 49 -2.97 -13.98 -10.82
CA PHE A 49 -3.79 -14.84 -9.98
C PHE A 49 -5.25 -14.38 -9.86
N PHE A 50 -5.45 -13.10 -9.61
CA PHE A 50 -6.76 -12.55 -9.30
C PHE A 50 -7.79 -12.83 -10.40
N GLN A 51 -7.53 -12.38 -11.62
CA GLN A 51 -8.43 -12.63 -12.74
C GLN A 51 -8.39 -14.08 -13.22
N ALA A 52 -7.21 -14.73 -13.23
CA ALA A 52 -7.09 -16.13 -13.66
C ALA A 52 -8.00 -17.06 -12.82
N GLN A 53 -8.08 -16.86 -11.51
CA GLN A 53 -8.95 -17.60 -10.61
C GLN A 53 -10.44 -17.41 -10.99
N ARG A 54 -10.86 -16.19 -11.28
CA ARG A 54 -12.22 -15.88 -11.73
C ARG A 54 -12.53 -16.52 -13.08
N ILE A 55 -11.62 -16.38 -14.06
CA ILE A 55 -11.76 -16.94 -15.41
C ILE A 55 -11.82 -18.48 -15.34
N PHE A 56 -10.98 -19.09 -14.50
CA PHE A 56 -11.01 -20.54 -14.32
C PHE A 56 -12.37 -21.05 -13.85
N ARG A 57 -12.99 -20.35 -12.90
CA ARG A 57 -14.32 -20.74 -12.37
C ARG A 57 -15.45 -20.56 -13.37
N SER A 58 -15.38 -19.55 -14.25
CA SER A 58 -16.47 -19.22 -15.18
C SER A 58 -16.29 -19.81 -16.58
N GLN A 59 -15.03 -20.03 -17.04
CA GLN A 59 -14.71 -20.40 -18.43
C GLN A 59 -13.78 -21.62 -18.53
N GLY A 60 -13.35 -22.17 -17.40
CA GLY A 60 -12.52 -23.37 -17.33
C GLY A 60 -11.02 -23.14 -17.58
N LYS A 61 -10.27 -24.24 -17.51
CA LYS A 61 -8.80 -24.25 -17.55
C LYS A 61 -8.20 -23.65 -18.83
N PRO A 62 -8.70 -23.93 -20.05
CA PRO A 62 -8.08 -23.41 -21.27
C PRO A 62 -8.07 -21.87 -21.31
N ALA A 63 -9.20 -21.22 -20.96
CA ALA A 63 -9.32 -19.77 -20.92
C ALA A 63 -8.41 -19.15 -19.85
N ALA A 64 -8.38 -19.72 -18.64
CA ALA A 64 -7.50 -19.26 -17.58
C ALA A 64 -6.03 -19.40 -17.96
N SER A 65 -5.64 -20.51 -18.63
CA SER A 65 -4.26 -20.72 -19.09
C SER A 65 -3.86 -19.68 -20.15
N ALA A 66 -4.72 -19.39 -21.10
CA ALA A 66 -4.49 -18.35 -22.09
C ALA A 66 -4.33 -16.95 -21.45
N TYR A 67 -5.06 -16.70 -20.36
CA TYR A 67 -4.95 -15.43 -19.63
C TYR A 67 -3.63 -15.32 -18.86
N TYR A 68 -3.32 -16.26 -17.96
CA TYR A 68 -2.12 -16.14 -17.12
C TYR A 68 -0.81 -16.31 -17.89
N SER A 69 -0.82 -16.93 -19.08
CA SER A 69 0.37 -17.01 -19.94
C SER A 69 0.88 -15.65 -20.43
N LYS A 70 0.07 -14.59 -20.30
CA LYS A 70 0.46 -13.20 -20.61
C LYS A 70 1.32 -12.58 -19.51
N PHE A 71 1.43 -13.19 -18.33
CA PHE A 71 2.10 -12.62 -17.17
C PHE A 71 3.55 -13.10 -17.04
N PRO A 72 4.48 -12.23 -16.60
CA PRO A 72 5.91 -12.57 -16.49
C PRO A 72 6.25 -13.50 -15.32
N GLY A 73 5.36 -13.60 -14.32
CA GLY A 73 5.68 -14.24 -13.05
C GLY A 73 6.59 -13.38 -12.16
N ASN A 74 7.30 -14.01 -11.22
CA ASN A 74 8.12 -13.33 -10.23
C ASN A 74 9.64 -13.40 -10.54
N TYR A 75 10.02 -13.49 -11.80
CA TYR A 75 11.43 -13.54 -12.24
C TYR A 75 11.70 -12.44 -13.25
N SER A 76 12.74 -11.66 -13.03
CA SER A 76 13.16 -10.53 -13.91
C SER A 76 12.02 -9.57 -14.25
N VAL A 77 11.15 -9.28 -13.28
CA VAL A 77 10.01 -8.37 -13.42
C VAL A 77 10.24 -7.12 -12.59
N SER A 78 9.72 -5.98 -13.05
CA SER A 78 9.72 -4.72 -12.30
C SER A 78 8.43 -4.54 -11.49
N VAL A 79 8.60 -4.13 -10.22
CA VAL A 79 7.52 -3.75 -9.30
C VAL A 79 7.73 -2.31 -8.86
N GLY A 80 6.70 -1.49 -8.98
CA GLY A 80 6.68 -0.10 -8.56
C GLY A 80 6.17 0.05 -7.13
N ILE A 81 6.90 0.77 -6.30
CA ILE A 81 6.51 1.15 -4.94
C ILE A 81 6.33 2.67 -4.91
N LEU A 82 5.12 3.11 -4.58
CA LEU A 82 4.82 4.53 -4.38
C LEU A 82 4.93 4.85 -2.89
N GLY A 83 5.98 5.56 -2.49
CA GLY A 83 6.29 5.90 -1.11
C GLY A 83 7.07 4.79 -0.37
N VAL A 84 8.24 5.12 0.16
CA VAL A 84 9.08 4.23 0.99
C VAL A 84 9.16 4.73 2.44
N GLY A 85 8.02 5.11 2.99
CA GLY A 85 7.81 5.24 4.42
C GLY A 85 7.99 3.89 5.14
N MET A 86 7.35 3.68 6.28
CA MET A 86 7.49 2.42 7.04
C MET A 86 7.02 1.22 6.22
N ILE A 87 5.79 1.25 5.70
CA ILE A 87 5.19 0.12 4.98
C ILE A 87 5.94 -0.17 3.68
N GLY A 88 6.12 0.85 2.81
CA GLY A 88 6.80 0.65 1.53
C GLY A 88 8.26 0.19 1.67
N SER A 89 8.96 0.61 2.75
CA SER A 89 10.30 0.10 3.07
C SER A 89 10.28 -1.38 3.45
N LEU A 90 9.30 -1.82 4.24
CA LEU A 90 9.13 -3.23 4.61
C LEU A 90 8.80 -4.08 3.38
N VAL A 91 7.91 -3.61 2.50
CA VAL A 91 7.58 -4.28 1.23
C VAL A 91 8.82 -4.40 0.35
N ALA A 92 9.56 -3.32 0.14
CA ALA A 92 10.79 -3.34 -0.65
C ALA A 92 11.82 -4.33 -0.08
N LYS A 93 12.01 -4.36 1.25
CA LYS A 93 12.89 -5.34 1.92
C LYS A 93 12.44 -6.79 1.70
N LYS A 94 11.14 -7.07 1.78
CA LYS A 94 10.59 -8.42 1.50
C LYS A 94 10.80 -8.83 0.04
N LEU A 95 10.63 -7.91 -0.91
CA LEU A 95 10.84 -8.15 -2.34
C LEU A 95 12.32 -8.45 -2.70
N ARG A 96 13.29 -7.97 -1.92
CA ARG A 96 14.73 -8.29 -2.16
C ARG A 96 15.07 -9.77 -2.15
N ALA A 97 14.26 -10.59 -1.48
CA ALA A 97 14.46 -12.05 -1.47
C ALA A 97 14.01 -12.73 -2.77
N ASN A 98 13.46 -11.95 -3.72
CA ASN A 98 12.95 -12.43 -5.00
C ASN A 98 13.77 -11.81 -6.14
N ASP A 99 13.75 -12.43 -7.31
CA ASP A 99 14.40 -11.91 -8.54
C ASP A 99 13.56 -10.79 -9.18
N ILE A 100 13.17 -9.79 -8.37
CA ILE A 100 12.31 -8.68 -8.73
C ILE A 100 13.11 -7.38 -8.67
N THR A 101 13.00 -6.55 -9.70
CA THR A 101 13.54 -5.19 -9.68
C THR A 101 12.53 -4.26 -9.00
N VAL A 102 12.87 -3.72 -7.85
CA VAL A 102 12.04 -2.74 -7.13
C VAL A 102 12.35 -1.34 -7.64
N ARG A 103 11.34 -0.66 -8.21
CA ARG A 103 11.40 0.74 -8.63
C ARG A 103 10.59 1.59 -7.67
N VAL A 104 11.10 2.75 -7.27
CA VAL A 104 10.51 3.58 -6.22
C VAL A 104 10.28 5.00 -6.72
N TYR A 105 9.06 5.48 -6.51
CA TYR A 105 8.73 6.88 -6.51
C TYR A 105 8.53 7.35 -5.06
N ASP A 106 9.43 8.18 -4.58
CA ASP A 106 9.32 8.88 -3.31
C ASP A 106 10.22 10.14 -3.38
N PRO A 107 9.63 11.35 -3.44
CA PRO A 107 10.41 12.58 -3.55
C PRO A 107 11.22 12.91 -2.29
N TYR A 108 10.93 12.26 -1.17
CA TYR A 108 11.58 12.53 0.13
C TYR A 108 12.63 11.47 0.49
N ALA A 109 12.67 10.34 -0.23
CA ALA A 109 13.66 9.29 0.05
C ALA A 109 15.05 9.71 -0.43
N SER A 110 16.06 9.53 0.43
CA SER A 110 17.46 9.73 0.04
C SER A 110 17.98 8.57 -0.83
N ASP A 111 19.06 8.82 -1.57
CA ASP A 111 19.68 7.78 -2.40
C ASP A 111 20.30 6.67 -1.55
N GLU A 112 20.81 7.00 -0.36
CA GLU A 112 21.30 6.03 0.63
C GLU A 112 20.18 5.09 1.07
N LYS A 113 18.99 5.63 1.35
CA LYS A 113 17.80 4.85 1.70
C LYS A 113 17.42 3.88 0.59
N LEU A 114 17.38 4.36 -0.66
CA LEU A 114 17.06 3.50 -1.80
C LEU A 114 18.10 2.41 -2.02
N LYS A 115 19.38 2.75 -1.87
CA LYS A 115 20.48 1.76 -1.93
C LYS A 115 20.37 0.71 -0.83
N GLU A 116 20.07 1.12 0.42
CA GLU A 116 19.79 0.17 1.53
C GLU A 116 18.65 -0.78 1.18
N LEU A 117 17.59 -0.26 0.56
CA LEU A 117 16.43 -1.06 0.13
C LEU A 117 16.73 -1.94 -1.10
N GLY A 118 17.84 -1.72 -1.80
CA GLY A 118 18.14 -2.36 -3.08
C GLY A 118 17.16 -1.93 -4.19
N ALA A 119 16.66 -0.71 -4.11
CA ALA A 119 15.65 -0.17 -5.01
C ALA A 119 16.23 0.89 -5.95
N VAL A 120 15.60 1.05 -7.10
CA VAL A 120 15.97 2.04 -8.13
C VAL A 120 14.96 3.17 -8.10
N ARG A 121 15.45 4.44 -8.06
CA ARG A 121 14.59 5.62 -8.17
C ARG A 121 13.94 5.67 -9.55
N ALA A 122 12.67 6.03 -9.59
CA ALA A 122 11.94 6.24 -10.84
C ALA A 122 10.97 7.42 -10.71
N GLN A 123 10.62 8.02 -11.83
CA GLN A 123 9.57 9.03 -11.90
C GLN A 123 8.19 8.36 -11.90
N LEU A 124 7.17 9.07 -11.42
CA LEU A 124 5.84 8.51 -11.28
C LEU A 124 5.27 7.96 -12.61
N PRO A 125 5.31 8.67 -13.76
CA PRO A 125 4.84 8.10 -15.02
C PRO A 125 5.64 6.86 -15.47
N GLU A 126 6.96 6.85 -15.26
CA GLU A 126 7.83 5.72 -15.61
C GLU A 126 7.44 4.44 -14.87
N LEU A 127 7.02 4.54 -13.59
CA LEU A 127 6.55 3.38 -12.82
C LEU A 127 5.31 2.75 -13.46
N PHE A 128 4.36 3.58 -13.90
CA PHE A 128 3.15 3.09 -14.55
C PHE A 128 3.43 2.46 -15.93
N GLU A 129 4.41 2.97 -16.66
CA GLU A 129 4.79 2.47 -17.98
C GLU A 129 5.61 1.18 -17.96
N SER A 130 6.31 0.89 -16.86
CA SER A 130 7.33 -0.16 -16.85
C SER A 130 7.15 -1.25 -15.80
N CYS A 131 6.25 -1.07 -14.83
CA CYS A 131 6.08 -2.04 -13.76
C CYS A 131 4.86 -2.94 -13.99
N GLN A 132 5.04 -4.25 -13.74
CA GLN A 132 3.94 -5.24 -13.80
C GLN A 132 2.95 -5.05 -12.66
N THR A 133 3.45 -4.70 -11.49
CA THR A 133 2.62 -4.37 -10.31
C THR A 133 3.08 -3.06 -9.72
N ILE A 134 2.12 -2.22 -9.34
CA ILE A 134 2.34 -0.92 -8.70
C ILE A 134 1.61 -0.94 -7.37
N SER A 135 2.35 -0.79 -6.26
CA SER A 135 1.81 -0.82 -4.90
C SER A 135 1.93 0.55 -4.23
N CYS A 136 0.80 1.09 -3.78
CA CYS A 136 0.70 2.43 -3.21
C CYS A 136 0.81 2.38 -1.68
N HIS A 137 1.81 3.13 -1.16
CA HIS A 137 2.09 3.33 0.26
C HIS A 137 2.39 4.81 0.56
N LEU A 138 1.85 5.71 -0.26
CA LEU A 138 1.98 7.15 -0.08
C LEU A 138 1.32 7.61 1.22
N ALA A 139 1.85 8.66 1.84
CA ALA A 139 1.19 9.35 2.94
C ALA A 139 -0.13 10.01 2.46
N ASN A 140 -1.10 10.14 3.36
CA ASN A 140 -2.35 10.85 3.08
C ASN A 140 -2.22 12.32 3.49
N ASN A 141 -1.92 13.18 2.52
CA ASN A 141 -1.81 14.63 2.71
C ASN A 141 -2.29 15.38 1.46
N GLU A 142 -2.33 16.70 1.54
CA GLU A 142 -2.82 17.54 0.43
C GLU A 142 -2.04 17.33 -0.88
N ALA A 143 -0.73 17.06 -0.82
CA ALA A 143 0.10 16.86 -2.01
C ALA A 143 -0.16 15.51 -2.72
N THR A 144 -0.68 14.52 -1.99
CA THR A 144 -0.95 13.18 -2.53
C THR A 144 -2.43 12.96 -2.88
N ARG A 145 -3.32 13.83 -2.43
CA ARG A 145 -4.76 13.73 -2.69
C ARG A 145 -5.03 13.83 -4.20
N GLY A 146 -5.72 12.84 -4.77
CA GLY A 146 -6.06 12.77 -6.19
C GLY A 146 -4.84 12.72 -7.12
N MET A 147 -3.66 12.42 -6.60
CA MET A 147 -2.42 12.36 -7.38
C MET A 147 -2.47 11.27 -8.45
N LEU A 148 -3.12 10.14 -8.13
CA LEU A 148 -3.21 8.98 -8.99
C LEU A 148 -4.49 9.08 -9.83
N ASN A 149 -4.32 9.49 -11.09
CA ASN A 149 -5.40 9.84 -12.00
C ASN A 149 -5.29 9.08 -13.33
N TYR A 150 -6.23 9.35 -14.26
CA TYR A 150 -6.30 8.67 -15.55
C TYR A 150 -5.01 8.78 -16.37
N ALA A 151 -4.30 9.92 -16.34
CA ALA A 151 -3.06 10.10 -17.08
C ALA A 151 -1.96 9.11 -16.66
N LEU A 152 -2.01 8.62 -15.41
CA LEU A 152 -1.14 7.56 -14.91
C LEU A 152 -1.72 6.17 -15.20
N PHE A 153 -2.99 5.93 -14.85
CA PHE A 153 -3.61 4.62 -15.03
C PHE A 153 -3.68 4.17 -16.48
N SER A 154 -3.86 5.11 -17.44
CA SER A 154 -3.85 4.79 -18.87
C SER A 154 -2.49 4.30 -19.39
N ARG A 155 -1.39 4.63 -18.68
CA ARG A 155 -0.03 4.20 -19.04
C ARG A 155 0.36 2.81 -18.53
N MET A 156 -0.42 2.21 -17.64
CA MET A 156 -0.12 0.88 -17.10
C MET A 156 0.10 -0.13 -18.22
N LEU A 157 0.99 -1.09 -18.00
CA LEU A 157 1.17 -2.22 -18.91
C LEU A 157 -0.16 -2.95 -19.14
N PRO A 158 -0.35 -3.64 -20.27
CA PRO A 158 -1.64 -4.27 -20.63
C PRO A 158 -2.23 -5.21 -19.57
N THR A 159 -1.37 -5.87 -18.78
CA THR A 159 -1.77 -6.83 -17.73
C THR A 159 -1.36 -6.38 -16.34
N ALA A 160 -0.97 -5.10 -16.17
CA ALA A 160 -0.48 -4.61 -14.89
C ALA A 160 -1.57 -4.59 -13.82
N THR A 161 -1.12 -4.71 -12.58
CA THR A 161 -1.97 -4.60 -11.39
C THR A 161 -1.59 -3.36 -10.57
N PHE A 162 -2.60 -2.58 -10.20
CA PHE A 162 -2.49 -1.52 -9.20
C PHE A 162 -3.02 -2.03 -7.85
N ILE A 163 -2.24 -1.84 -6.78
CA ILE A 163 -2.59 -2.24 -5.41
C ILE A 163 -2.61 -1.00 -4.52
N ASN A 164 -3.67 -0.82 -3.74
CA ASN A 164 -3.76 0.26 -2.77
C ASN A 164 -4.14 -0.25 -1.38
N THR A 165 -3.15 -0.33 -0.50
CA THR A 165 -3.28 -0.58 0.95
C THR A 165 -2.95 0.68 1.77
N GLY A 166 -2.83 1.84 1.10
CA GLY A 166 -2.54 3.13 1.73
C GLY A 166 -3.79 3.87 2.17
N ARG A 167 -4.28 4.80 1.33
CA ARG A 167 -5.54 5.51 1.53
C ARG A 167 -6.24 5.72 0.19
N GLY A 168 -7.59 5.68 0.20
CA GLY A 168 -8.40 5.87 -1.00
C GLY A 168 -8.28 7.27 -1.61
N ALA A 169 -8.15 8.29 -0.79
CA ALA A 169 -8.10 9.70 -1.23
C ALA A 169 -6.95 10.05 -2.18
N GLN A 170 -5.93 9.20 -2.31
CA GLN A 170 -4.83 9.36 -3.28
C GLN A 170 -5.25 9.05 -4.71
N VAL A 171 -6.32 8.27 -4.88
CA VAL A 171 -6.84 7.79 -6.16
C VAL A 171 -8.03 8.64 -6.60
N VAL A 172 -8.03 9.05 -7.85
CA VAL A 172 -9.25 9.53 -8.52
C VAL A 172 -10.00 8.29 -9.00
N GLU A 173 -10.95 7.81 -8.19
CA GLU A 173 -11.62 6.50 -8.41
C GLU A 173 -12.35 6.43 -9.75
N ALA A 174 -12.99 7.52 -10.18
CA ALA A 174 -13.63 7.59 -11.49
C ALA A 174 -12.63 7.39 -12.65
N ASP A 175 -11.41 7.88 -12.50
CA ASP A 175 -10.33 7.72 -13.46
C ASP A 175 -9.80 6.28 -13.49
N LEU A 176 -9.68 5.65 -12.33
CA LEU A 176 -9.32 4.23 -12.23
C LEU A 176 -10.40 3.34 -12.85
N VAL A 177 -11.68 3.59 -12.54
CA VAL A 177 -12.84 2.91 -13.16
C VAL A 177 -12.76 3.01 -14.68
N ARG A 178 -12.56 4.23 -15.21
CA ARG A 178 -12.41 4.46 -16.65
C ARG A 178 -11.27 3.63 -17.24
N ALA A 179 -10.08 3.68 -16.65
CA ALA A 179 -8.91 2.96 -17.15
C ALA A 179 -9.10 1.44 -17.12
N LEU A 180 -9.76 0.90 -16.08
CA LEU A 180 -10.04 -0.53 -15.95
C LEU A 180 -11.15 -1.00 -16.90
N THR A 181 -12.06 -0.13 -17.27
CA THR A 181 -13.11 -0.41 -18.27
C THR A 181 -12.52 -0.42 -19.69
N GLU A 182 -11.67 0.54 -20.02
CA GLU A 182 -10.98 0.62 -21.31
C GLU A 182 -9.94 -0.50 -21.52
N TYR A 183 -9.33 -0.97 -20.44
CA TYR A 183 -8.27 -1.98 -20.45
C TYR A 183 -8.59 -3.14 -19.49
N PRO A 184 -9.49 -4.07 -19.88
CA PRO A 184 -10.04 -5.07 -18.95
C PRO A 184 -9.05 -6.14 -18.49
N ASP A 185 -7.89 -6.28 -19.13
CA ASP A 185 -6.81 -7.17 -18.67
C ASP A 185 -6.02 -6.58 -17.50
N ARG A 186 -6.12 -5.26 -17.24
CA ARG A 186 -5.55 -4.62 -16.04
C ARG A 186 -6.37 -4.97 -14.81
N THR A 187 -5.73 -4.95 -13.65
CA THR A 187 -6.35 -5.30 -12.36
C THR A 187 -6.14 -4.20 -11.35
N ALA A 188 -7.12 -3.95 -10.49
CA ALA A 188 -6.94 -3.20 -9.25
C ALA A 188 -7.26 -4.08 -8.04
N VAL A 189 -6.42 -3.99 -6.98
CA VAL A 189 -6.64 -4.58 -5.67
C VAL A 189 -6.70 -3.41 -4.68
N MET A 190 -7.87 -3.21 -4.10
CA MET A 190 -8.19 -2.02 -3.33
C MET A 190 -8.61 -2.43 -1.91
N ASP A 191 -7.74 -2.21 -0.93
CA ASP A 191 -8.08 -2.41 0.49
C ASP A 191 -8.71 -1.16 1.12
N VAL A 192 -8.57 -0.03 0.43
CA VAL A 192 -9.05 1.29 0.87
C VAL A 192 -9.71 2.05 -0.28
N THR A 193 -10.73 2.87 0.04
CA THR A 193 -11.49 3.69 -0.91
C THR A 193 -11.77 5.09 -0.35
N PHE A 194 -12.38 5.97 -1.16
CA PHE A 194 -12.82 7.29 -0.68
C PHE A 194 -14.09 7.76 -1.41
N PRO A 195 -15.28 7.79 -0.71
CA PRO A 195 -15.47 7.44 0.70
C PRO A 195 -15.18 5.96 1.01
N GLU A 196 -15.08 5.63 2.30
CA GLU A 196 -14.89 4.26 2.77
C GLU A 196 -16.02 3.90 3.77
N PRO A 197 -16.86 2.87 3.47
CA PRO A 197 -16.87 2.08 2.22
C PRO A 197 -17.29 2.90 0.99
N PRO A 198 -17.10 2.39 -0.25
CA PRO A 198 -17.65 3.01 -1.45
C PRO A 198 -19.15 3.18 -1.37
N GLU A 199 -19.68 4.22 -2.00
CA GLU A 199 -21.13 4.45 -2.07
C GLU A 199 -21.86 3.27 -2.71
N GLU A 200 -23.15 3.11 -2.37
CA GLU A 200 -23.99 2.07 -2.96
C GLU A 200 -24.03 2.21 -4.49
N GLY A 201 -23.87 1.10 -5.19
CA GLY A 201 -23.82 1.09 -6.65
C GLY A 201 -22.47 1.53 -7.26
N HIS A 202 -21.45 1.80 -6.44
CA HIS A 202 -20.13 2.16 -6.97
C HIS A 202 -19.57 1.07 -7.90
N PRO A 203 -18.99 1.43 -9.08
CA PRO A 203 -18.50 0.45 -10.07
C PRO A 203 -17.47 -0.56 -9.53
N PHE A 204 -16.75 -0.23 -8.47
CA PHE A 204 -15.80 -1.17 -7.84
C PHE A 204 -16.46 -2.46 -7.35
N TYR A 205 -17.75 -2.44 -7.02
CA TYR A 205 -18.48 -3.65 -6.61
C TYR A 205 -18.81 -4.60 -7.79
N THR A 206 -18.82 -4.11 -9.03
CA THR A 206 -19.27 -4.86 -10.19
C THR A 206 -18.19 -5.09 -11.25
N LEU A 207 -17.14 -4.26 -11.30
CA LEU A 207 -16.06 -4.43 -12.26
C LEU A 207 -15.31 -5.75 -12.01
N PRO A 208 -15.20 -6.62 -13.04
CA PRO A 208 -14.65 -7.97 -12.86
C PRO A 208 -13.13 -8.01 -12.63
N ASN A 209 -12.46 -6.90 -12.84
CA ASN A 209 -11.02 -6.70 -12.65
C ASN A 209 -10.66 -5.80 -11.45
N VAL A 210 -11.65 -5.53 -10.58
CA VAL A 210 -11.46 -4.90 -9.28
C VAL A 210 -11.66 -5.92 -8.17
N TYR A 211 -10.75 -5.96 -7.23
CA TYR A 211 -10.78 -6.82 -6.04
C TYR A 211 -10.76 -5.93 -4.81
N LEU A 212 -11.90 -5.86 -4.13
CA LEU A 212 -12.07 -5.08 -2.91
C LEU A 212 -11.84 -5.96 -1.69
N THR A 213 -11.16 -5.40 -0.70
CA THR A 213 -11.08 -5.94 0.65
C THR A 213 -11.53 -4.87 1.66
N PRO A 214 -12.07 -5.25 2.83
CA PRO A 214 -12.70 -4.32 3.76
C PRO A 214 -11.68 -3.68 4.73
N HIS A 215 -10.59 -3.08 4.21
CA HIS A 215 -9.52 -2.47 4.99
C HIS A 215 -8.88 -3.46 5.97
N LEU A 216 -8.57 -4.65 5.47
CA LEU A 216 -8.09 -5.78 6.28
C LEU A 216 -6.56 -5.90 6.35
N ALA A 217 -5.82 -5.10 5.56
CA ALA A 217 -4.36 -5.20 5.53
C ALA A 217 -3.69 -4.84 6.87
N GLY A 218 -4.35 -4.03 7.70
CA GLY A 218 -3.88 -3.69 9.04
C GLY A 218 -4.00 -4.83 10.05
N SER A 219 -3.54 -4.58 11.29
CA SER A 219 -3.55 -5.59 12.36
C SER A 219 -4.95 -6.00 12.78
N PHE A 220 -5.21 -7.30 12.80
CA PHE A 220 -6.41 -7.90 13.39
C PHE A 220 -6.08 -9.24 14.06
N GLY A 221 -7.04 -9.80 14.81
CA GLY A 221 -6.84 -11.08 15.51
C GLY A 221 -5.62 -11.04 16.43
N ASN A 222 -4.73 -12.00 16.30
CA ASN A 222 -3.51 -12.12 17.13
C ASN A 222 -2.50 -10.97 16.91
N GLU A 223 -2.55 -10.27 15.78
CA GLU A 223 -1.64 -9.17 15.48
C GLU A 223 -1.89 -7.94 16.36
N VAL A 224 -3.11 -7.78 16.86
CA VAL A 224 -3.48 -6.71 17.80
C VAL A 224 -2.65 -6.79 19.09
N ALA A 225 -2.29 -8.00 19.53
CA ALA A 225 -1.44 -8.19 20.69
C ALA A 225 -0.05 -7.55 20.53
N ARG A 226 0.50 -7.54 19.30
CA ARG A 226 1.76 -6.85 18.99
C ARG A 226 1.66 -5.34 19.22
N MET A 227 0.54 -4.74 18.83
CA MET A 227 0.32 -3.30 19.04
C MET A 227 0.22 -2.97 20.54
N GLY A 228 -0.49 -3.81 21.29
CA GLY A 228 -0.55 -3.69 22.75
C GLY A 228 0.82 -3.80 23.41
N ALA A 229 1.60 -4.82 23.04
CA ALA A 229 2.94 -5.03 23.57
C ALA A 229 3.89 -3.82 23.30
N TYR A 230 3.85 -3.24 22.11
CA TYR A 230 4.63 -2.04 21.78
C TYR A 230 4.25 -0.85 22.67
N MET A 231 2.97 -0.66 22.94
CA MET A 231 2.52 0.45 23.79
C MET A 231 2.80 0.22 25.27
N CYS A 232 2.80 -1.02 25.75
CA CYS A 232 3.26 -1.36 27.09
C CYS A 232 4.75 -1.03 27.26
N ASP A 233 5.60 -1.47 26.34
CA ASP A 233 7.03 -1.17 26.32
C ASP A 233 7.32 0.35 26.29
N GLU A 234 6.61 1.10 25.44
CA GLU A 234 6.70 2.57 25.39
C GLU A 234 6.26 3.23 26.71
N CYS A 235 5.24 2.70 27.36
CA CYS A 235 4.79 3.18 28.66
C CYS A 235 5.84 2.92 29.75
N GLU A 236 6.39 1.73 29.83
CA GLU A 236 7.46 1.37 30.76
C GLU A 236 8.68 2.24 30.57
N LYS A 237 9.17 2.40 29.36
CA LYS A 237 10.28 3.30 29.01
C LYS A 237 10.00 4.74 29.42
N THR A 238 8.80 5.24 29.19
CA THR A 238 8.40 6.58 29.60
C THR A 238 8.44 6.77 31.10
N LEU A 239 7.97 5.77 31.88
CA LEU A 239 7.97 5.79 33.36
C LEU A 239 9.40 5.78 33.94
N HIS A 240 10.33 5.09 33.29
CA HIS A 240 11.73 5.02 33.69
C HIS A 240 12.60 6.17 33.13
N GLY A 241 12.01 7.07 32.33
CA GLY A 241 12.76 8.17 31.71
C GLY A 241 13.71 7.71 30.59
N GLU A 242 13.46 6.53 30.02
CA GLU A 242 14.22 5.96 28.91
C GLU A 242 13.79 6.51 27.56
N GLN A 243 14.63 6.31 26.54
CA GLN A 243 14.31 6.73 25.18
C GLN A 243 13.21 5.85 24.57
N THR A 244 12.12 6.50 24.17
CA THR A 244 10.99 5.87 23.46
C THR A 244 11.23 5.85 21.95
N LEU A 245 10.63 4.87 21.24
CA LEU A 245 10.82 4.66 19.80
C LEU A 245 9.65 5.15 18.95
N TYR A 246 8.44 5.14 19.51
CA TYR A 246 7.20 5.34 18.75
C TYR A 246 6.45 6.61 19.13
N ARG A 247 7.18 7.59 19.71
CA ARG A 247 6.64 8.91 19.99
C ARG A 247 6.37 9.65 18.67
N VAL A 248 5.16 10.18 18.53
CA VAL A 248 4.73 10.95 17.37
C VAL A 248 5.11 12.42 17.55
N THR A 249 5.68 13.03 16.52
CA THR A 249 6.03 14.46 16.47
C THR A 249 5.12 15.20 15.49
N GLU A 250 5.02 16.53 15.60
CA GLU A 250 4.28 17.35 14.62
C GLU A 250 4.77 17.15 13.19
N LYS A 251 6.09 17.08 13.00
CA LYS A 251 6.70 16.82 11.69
C LYS A 251 6.26 15.47 11.10
N MET A 252 6.16 14.42 11.92
CA MET A 252 5.68 13.11 11.46
C MET A 252 4.24 13.18 10.96
N LEU A 253 3.38 14.01 11.58
CA LEU A 253 1.99 14.17 11.15
C LEU A 253 1.83 14.82 9.75
N GLU A 254 2.89 15.36 9.16
CA GLU A 254 2.89 15.87 7.78
C GLU A 254 3.04 14.75 6.75
N THR A 255 3.66 13.63 7.14
CA THR A 255 4.04 12.52 6.25
C THR A 255 3.52 11.15 6.68
N MET A 256 2.87 11.02 7.84
CA MET A 256 2.22 9.79 8.29
C MET A 256 0.87 9.59 7.58
N ALA A 257 0.50 8.32 7.38
CA ALA A 257 -0.83 7.92 6.92
C ALA A 257 -1.85 7.88 8.06
#